data_f0a8f47bfa0efbd671b8404bd546702a
#
_entry.id   f0a8f47bfa0efbd671b8404bd546702a
#
_cell.length_a   1.000
_cell.length_b   1.000
_cell.length_c   1.000
_cell.angle_alpha   90.00
_cell.angle_beta   90.00
_cell.angle_gamma   90.00
#
_symmetry.space_group_name_H-M   'P 1'
#
loop_
_entity.id
_entity.type
_entity.pdbx_description
1 polymer ?
#
loop_
_entity_poly.entity_id
_entity_poly.type
_entity_poly.pdbx_seq_one_letter_code
_entity_poly.pdbx_strand_id
1 'polypeptide(L)'
;MPYPCDIERYRDFQKTVHGNGNAYAAYDRMDSRVIRNELQPAADFIKAHPDKILWCGEFGTIRHAKIEWRENWMRDVIAFLKENDIPYCVWNYLSTPNDGNRFSLVDDDNRRILSEELGRIIAGQG
;
A
#
# COMPACT_ATOMS: atom_id res chain seq x y z
N MET A 1 -3.78 -9.75 2.10
CA MET A 1 -3.02 -10.06 0.88
C MET A 1 -1.58 -10.28 1.28
N PRO A 2 -0.97 -11.44 0.95
CA PRO A 2 0.46 -11.63 1.14
C PRO A 2 1.25 -10.67 0.24
N TYR A 3 2.33 -10.07 0.79
CA TYR A 3 3.18 -9.15 0.06
C TYR A 3 4.56 -9.03 0.73
N PRO A 4 5.68 -9.15 -0.01
CA PRO A 4 5.73 -9.67 -1.39
C PRO A 4 5.42 -11.16 -1.43
N CYS A 5 5.02 -11.68 -2.59
CA CYS A 5 4.77 -13.12 -2.75
C CYS A 5 4.89 -13.56 -4.21
N ASP A 6 4.94 -14.88 -4.43
CA ASP A 6 4.82 -15.45 -5.76
C ASP A 6 3.45 -15.15 -6.35
N ILE A 7 3.41 -14.98 -7.67
CA ILE A 7 2.18 -14.54 -8.34
C ILE A 7 1.06 -15.58 -8.21
N GLU A 8 1.37 -16.87 -8.18
CA GLU A 8 0.37 -17.92 -7.98
C GLU A 8 -0.32 -17.78 -6.63
N ARG A 9 0.45 -17.56 -5.57
CA ARG A 9 -0.10 -17.30 -4.22
C ARG A 9 -1.01 -16.07 -4.19
N TYR A 10 -0.65 -15.04 -4.94
CA TYR A 10 -1.47 -13.83 -5.06
C TYR A 10 -2.77 -14.12 -5.82
N ARG A 11 -2.70 -14.89 -6.91
CA ARG A 11 -3.85 -15.29 -7.71
C ARG A 11 -4.82 -16.17 -6.93
N ASP A 12 -4.31 -17.12 -6.15
CA ASP A 12 -5.14 -17.95 -5.26
C ASP A 12 -5.89 -17.10 -4.23
N PHE A 13 -5.21 -16.12 -3.66
CA PHE A 13 -5.83 -15.16 -2.77
C PHE A 13 -6.93 -14.36 -3.51
N GLN A 14 -6.64 -13.80 -4.68
CA GLN A 14 -7.60 -13.04 -5.48
C GLN A 14 -8.81 -13.88 -5.90
N LYS A 15 -8.58 -15.13 -6.29
CA LYS A 15 -9.65 -16.06 -6.62
C LYS A 15 -10.56 -16.32 -5.43
N THR A 16 -9.98 -16.51 -4.24
CA THR A 16 -10.72 -16.78 -3.01
C THR A 16 -11.54 -15.58 -2.55
N VAL A 17 -10.96 -14.36 -2.63
CA VAL A 17 -11.58 -13.15 -2.08
C VAL A 17 -12.47 -12.44 -3.10
N HIS A 18 -12.07 -12.41 -4.37
CA HIS A 18 -12.70 -11.60 -5.42
C HIS A 18 -13.22 -12.42 -6.62
N GLY A 19 -13.07 -13.74 -6.59
CA GLY A 19 -13.50 -14.60 -7.69
C GLY A 19 -12.65 -14.48 -8.98
N ASN A 20 -11.58 -13.68 -9.00
CA ASN A 20 -10.73 -13.44 -10.16
C ASN A 20 -9.29 -13.86 -9.90
N GLY A 21 -8.86 -14.98 -10.51
CA GLY A 21 -7.49 -15.50 -10.42
C GLY A 21 -6.52 -15.03 -11.50
N ASN A 22 -6.94 -14.18 -12.44
CA ASN A 22 -6.11 -13.75 -13.59
C ASN A 22 -5.48 -12.37 -13.42
N ALA A 23 -5.65 -11.74 -12.26
CA ALA A 23 -5.03 -10.45 -11.98
C ALA A 23 -3.50 -10.56 -12.10
N TYR A 24 -2.89 -9.58 -12.77
CA TYR A 24 -1.44 -9.49 -12.94
C TYR A 24 -0.79 -10.69 -13.65
N ALA A 25 -1.45 -11.25 -14.66
CA ALA A 25 -0.98 -12.42 -15.40
C ALA A 25 0.41 -12.28 -16.04
N ALA A 26 0.84 -11.04 -16.31
CA ALA A 26 2.14 -10.74 -16.92
C ALA A 26 3.32 -10.78 -15.92
N TYR A 27 3.07 -10.96 -14.62
CA TYR A 27 4.09 -10.96 -13.59
C TYR A 27 4.34 -12.35 -13.02
N ASP A 28 5.56 -12.59 -12.57
CA ASP A 28 5.97 -13.80 -11.84
C ASP A 28 5.85 -13.63 -10.32
N ARG A 29 5.88 -12.38 -9.85
CA ARG A 29 5.77 -12.03 -8.43
C ARG A 29 4.91 -10.79 -8.23
N MET A 30 4.22 -10.74 -7.09
CA MET A 30 3.60 -9.55 -6.56
C MET A 30 4.60 -8.86 -5.63
N ASP A 31 5.29 -7.83 -6.14
CA ASP A 31 6.35 -7.09 -5.44
C ASP A 31 6.39 -5.62 -5.89
N SER A 32 7.45 -4.90 -5.54
CA SER A 32 7.64 -3.48 -5.86
C SER A 32 7.59 -3.17 -7.37
N ARG A 33 7.91 -4.13 -8.25
CA ARG A 33 7.80 -3.93 -9.72
C ARG A 33 6.36 -3.72 -10.15
N VAL A 34 5.43 -4.50 -9.57
CA VAL A 34 4.00 -4.35 -9.84
C VAL A 34 3.53 -2.98 -9.35
N ILE A 35 3.88 -2.60 -8.11
CA ILE A 35 3.55 -1.29 -7.54
C ILE A 35 4.03 -0.16 -8.45
N ARG A 36 5.30 -0.22 -8.89
CA ARG A 36 5.88 0.79 -9.77
C ARG A 36 5.16 0.91 -11.10
N ASN A 37 4.83 -0.22 -11.72
CA ASN A 37 4.11 -0.22 -12.99
C ASN A 37 2.68 0.31 -12.86
N GLU A 38 1.97 -0.05 -11.79
CA GLU A 38 0.60 0.45 -11.53
C GLU A 38 0.59 1.96 -11.25
N LEU A 39 1.62 2.48 -10.59
CA LEU A 39 1.74 3.89 -10.26
C LEU A 39 2.45 4.73 -11.34
N GLN A 40 3.06 4.09 -12.36
CA GLN A 40 3.79 4.79 -13.43
C GLN A 40 2.99 5.91 -14.11
N PRO A 41 1.68 5.76 -14.38
CA PRO A 41 0.89 6.85 -14.96
C PRO A 41 0.90 8.14 -14.13
N ALA A 42 1.02 8.04 -12.81
CA ALA A 42 1.13 9.21 -11.93
C ALA A 42 2.48 9.94 -12.13
N ALA A 43 3.58 9.19 -12.22
CA ALA A 43 4.90 9.75 -12.50
C ALA A 43 4.97 10.38 -13.90
N ASP A 44 4.35 9.74 -14.89
CA ASP A 44 4.29 10.27 -16.26
C ASP A 44 3.46 11.55 -16.34
N PHE A 45 2.35 11.62 -15.57
CA PHE A 45 1.54 12.82 -15.47
C PHE A 45 2.34 14.01 -14.94
N ILE A 46 3.10 13.85 -13.86
CA ILE A 46 3.91 14.93 -13.28
C ILE A 46 4.95 15.43 -14.29
N LYS A 47 5.64 14.50 -14.98
CA LYS A 47 6.62 14.86 -16.01
C LYS A 47 6.01 15.66 -17.16
N ALA A 48 4.78 15.31 -17.56
CA ALA A 48 4.07 15.99 -18.62
C ALA A 48 3.47 17.34 -18.19
N HIS A 49 3.26 17.53 -16.89
CA HIS A 49 2.58 18.68 -16.31
C HIS A 49 3.38 19.29 -15.14
N PRO A 50 4.57 19.85 -15.38
CA PRO A 50 5.45 20.35 -14.32
C PRO A 50 4.89 21.55 -13.54
N ASP A 51 3.83 22.18 -14.07
CA ASP A 51 3.08 23.27 -13.44
C ASP A 51 1.97 22.78 -12.47
N LYS A 52 1.76 21.48 -12.37
CA LYS A 52 0.74 20.87 -11.51
C LYS A 52 1.37 20.21 -10.28
N ILE A 53 0.59 20.18 -9.22
CA ILE A 53 0.90 19.40 -8.02
C ILE A 53 -0.02 18.18 -8.03
N LEU A 54 0.58 17.00 -8.02
CA LEU A 54 -0.12 15.73 -7.79
C LEU A 54 0.11 15.31 -6.35
N TRP A 55 -0.92 14.83 -5.67
CA TRP A 55 -0.79 14.24 -4.35
C TRP A 55 -1.62 12.96 -4.22
N CYS A 56 -1.15 12.01 -3.45
CA CYS A 56 -1.88 10.80 -3.11
C CYS A 56 -2.80 11.09 -1.91
N GLY A 57 -4.10 11.23 -2.18
CA GLY A 57 -5.09 11.65 -1.19
C GLY A 57 -5.24 10.69 -0.03
N GLU A 58 -5.26 9.39 -0.33
CA GLU A 58 -5.30 8.33 0.69
C GLU A 58 -4.86 6.99 0.12
N PHE A 59 -4.14 6.22 0.91
CA PHE A 59 -3.83 4.82 0.66
C PHE A 59 -3.52 4.11 1.98
N GLY A 60 -3.63 2.79 2.00
CA GLY A 60 -3.37 2.04 3.22
C GLY A 60 -3.55 0.54 3.02
N THR A 61 -3.34 -0.19 4.09
CA THR A 61 -3.49 -1.65 4.14
C THR A 61 -4.45 -2.04 5.26
N ILE A 62 -5.28 -3.03 4.99
CA ILE A 62 -6.25 -3.51 5.99
C ILE A 62 -5.53 -4.07 7.23
N ARG A 63 -6.08 -3.81 8.40
CA ARG A 63 -5.54 -4.22 9.71
C ARG A 63 -5.34 -5.73 9.84
N HIS A 64 -6.17 -6.53 9.17
CA HIS A 64 -6.13 -7.99 9.24
C HIS A 64 -5.00 -8.63 8.42
N ALA A 65 -4.30 -7.87 7.58
CA ALA A 65 -3.09 -8.35 6.94
C ALA A 65 -1.97 -8.50 7.98
N LYS A 66 -1.07 -9.47 7.78
CA LYS A 66 0.11 -9.62 8.63
C LYS A 66 0.92 -8.33 8.62
N ILE A 67 1.49 -7.98 9.76
CA ILE A 67 2.19 -6.70 9.92
C ILE A 67 3.35 -6.55 8.93
N GLU A 68 4.12 -7.61 8.72
CA GLU A 68 5.26 -7.60 7.80
C GLU A 68 4.83 -7.34 6.35
N TRP A 69 3.64 -7.81 5.96
CA TRP A 69 3.11 -7.54 4.61
C TRP A 69 2.65 -6.09 4.46
N ARG A 70 2.09 -5.53 5.53
CA ARG A 70 1.72 -4.12 5.60
C ARG A 70 2.94 -3.22 5.47
N GLU A 71 3.99 -3.52 6.26
CA GLU A 71 5.26 -2.79 6.26
C GLU A 71 5.92 -2.81 4.89
N ASN A 72 6.07 -3.99 4.29
CA ASN A 72 6.70 -4.13 2.98
C ASN A 72 5.93 -3.38 1.89
N TRP A 73 4.60 -3.54 1.85
CA TRP A 73 3.78 -2.86 0.85
C TRP A 73 3.82 -1.34 1.02
N MET A 74 3.69 -0.85 2.25
CA MET A 74 3.76 0.59 2.54
C MET A 74 5.11 1.18 2.19
N ARG A 75 6.20 0.45 2.47
CA ARG A 75 7.57 0.86 2.10
C ARG A 75 7.71 1.06 0.61
N ASP A 76 7.25 0.10 -0.19
CA ASP A 76 7.38 0.16 -1.64
C ASP A 76 6.51 1.26 -2.27
N VAL A 77 5.29 1.46 -1.78
CA VAL A 77 4.44 2.57 -2.24
C VAL A 77 5.05 3.93 -1.87
N ILE A 78 5.46 4.10 -0.62
CA ILE A 78 6.04 5.37 -0.15
C ILE A 78 7.36 5.66 -0.86
N ALA A 79 8.19 4.65 -1.12
CA ALA A 79 9.42 4.83 -1.89
C ALA A 79 9.11 5.39 -3.28
N PHE A 80 8.14 4.82 -3.99
CA PHE A 80 7.71 5.36 -5.30
C PHE A 80 7.21 6.80 -5.23
N LEU A 81 6.36 7.10 -4.24
CA LEU A 81 5.79 8.44 -4.06
C LEU A 81 6.89 9.47 -3.79
N LYS A 82 7.85 9.14 -2.91
CA LYS A 82 9.00 10.01 -2.59
C LYS A 82 9.93 10.21 -3.78
N GLU A 83 10.25 9.16 -4.53
CA GLU A 83 11.11 9.23 -5.73
C GLU A 83 10.53 10.15 -6.81
N ASN A 84 9.21 10.35 -6.82
CA ASN A 84 8.50 11.20 -7.77
C ASN A 84 7.95 12.50 -7.17
N ASP A 85 8.40 12.89 -5.97
CA ASP A 85 7.97 14.09 -5.25
C ASP A 85 6.44 14.20 -5.10
N ILE A 86 5.76 13.06 -4.88
CA ILE A 86 4.31 13.00 -4.68
C ILE A 86 4.01 13.03 -3.17
N PRO A 87 3.47 14.13 -2.63
CA PRO A 87 2.96 14.17 -1.26
C PRO A 87 1.85 13.14 -1.05
N TYR A 88 1.71 12.63 0.18
CA TYR A 88 0.75 11.55 0.46
C TYR A 88 0.11 11.66 1.84
N CYS A 89 -1.08 11.07 1.97
CA CYS A 89 -1.75 10.82 3.23
C CYS A 89 -2.05 9.33 3.38
N VAL A 90 -1.72 8.77 4.54
CA VAL A 90 -2.01 7.36 4.84
C VAL A 90 -3.39 7.22 5.44
N TRP A 91 -4.19 6.32 4.94
CA TRP A 91 -5.48 5.93 5.47
C TRP A 91 -5.33 4.66 6.33
N ASN A 92 -5.67 4.68 7.63
CA ASN A 92 -5.96 5.85 8.43
C ASN A 92 -5.42 5.68 9.87
N TYR A 93 -5.41 6.73 10.65
CA TYR A 93 -4.97 6.67 12.04
C TYR A 93 -5.81 5.64 12.82
N LEU A 94 -7.13 5.78 12.80
CA LEU A 94 -8.05 4.91 13.50
C LEU A 94 -9.36 4.76 12.71
N SER A 95 -9.73 3.53 12.41
CA SER A 95 -11.02 3.19 11.82
C SER A 95 -12.11 3.10 12.90
N THR A 96 -13.36 3.39 12.52
CA THR A 96 -14.49 3.19 13.41
C THR A 96 -14.73 1.69 13.70
N PRO A 97 -15.32 1.33 14.85
CA PRO A 97 -15.58 -0.07 15.19
C PRO A 97 -16.44 -0.83 14.16
N ASN A 98 -17.28 -0.10 13.42
CA ASN A 98 -18.19 -0.68 12.40
C ASN A 98 -17.56 -0.79 11.01
N ASP A 99 -16.32 -0.31 10.81
CA ASP A 99 -15.59 -0.49 9.56
C ASP A 99 -14.99 -1.89 9.51
N GLY A 100 -15.62 -2.79 8.75
CA GLY A 100 -15.19 -4.18 8.60
C GLY A 100 -13.80 -4.32 7.97
N ASN A 101 -13.36 -3.36 7.19
CA ASN A 101 -12.05 -3.39 6.52
C ASN A 101 -10.91 -2.80 7.33
N ARG A 102 -11.20 -2.03 8.33
CA ARG A 102 -10.25 -1.41 9.28
C ARG A 102 -8.82 -1.21 8.76
N PHE A 103 -8.48 0.02 8.45
CA PHE A 103 -7.13 0.41 8.01
C PHE A 103 -6.26 0.95 9.14
N SER A 104 -6.72 0.86 10.38
CA SER A 104 -6.07 1.46 11.56
C SER A 104 -4.56 1.20 11.61
N LEU A 105 -3.83 2.26 11.90
CA LEU A 105 -2.39 2.23 12.18
C LEU A 105 -2.12 2.02 13.68
N VAL A 106 -3.12 2.27 14.51
CA VAL A 106 -3.01 2.19 15.97
C VAL A 106 -3.98 1.16 16.53
N ASP A 107 -3.68 0.72 17.72
CA ASP A 107 -4.55 -0.13 18.52
C ASP A 107 -5.82 0.61 18.97
N ASP A 108 -6.93 -0.09 18.99
CA ASP A 108 -8.25 0.50 19.26
C ASP A 108 -8.37 1.02 20.71
N ASP A 109 -7.73 0.32 21.66
CA ASP A 109 -7.92 0.60 23.07
C ASP A 109 -6.93 1.62 23.61
N ASN A 110 -5.63 1.41 23.34
CA ASN A 110 -4.56 2.22 23.91
C ASN A 110 -3.96 3.25 22.95
N ARG A 111 -4.39 3.28 21.68
CA ARG A 111 -3.92 4.21 20.65
C ARG A 111 -2.42 4.13 20.34
N ARG A 112 -1.76 3.05 20.75
CA ARG A 112 -0.36 2.83 20.38
C ARG A 112 -0.28 2.35 18.96
N ILE A 113 0.78 2.78 18.27
CA ILE A 113 1.03 2.30 16.89
C ILE A 113 1.21 0.78 16.88
N LEU A 114 0.61 0.12 15.89
CA LEU A 114 0.64 -1.34 15.77
C LEU A 114 2.04 -1.90 15.44
N SER A 115 2.90 -1.06 14.84
CA SER A 115 4.29 -1.37 14.56
C SER A 115 5.10 -0.09 14.53
N GLU A 116 6.20 -0.03 15.28
CA GLU A 116 7.14 1.09 15.24
C GLU A 116 7.82 1.21 13.87
N GLU A 117 8.09 0.09 13.22
CA GLU A 117 8.64 0.05 11.86
C GLU A 117 7.67 0.68 10.86
N LEU A 118 6.38 0.33 10.94
CA LEU A 118 5.35 0.95 10.11
C LEU A 118 5.30 2.48 10.33
N GLY A 119 5.45 2.93 11.57
CA GLY A 119 5.56 4.35 11.90
C GLY A 119 6.74 5.03 11.23
N ARG A 120 7.93 4.42 11.27
CA ARG A 120 9.14 4.94 10.59
C ARG A 120 8.96 5.01 9.08
N ILE A 121 8.42 3.94 8.47
CA ILE A 121 8.13 3.90 7.04
C ILE A 121 7.22 5.06 6.64
N ILE A 122 6.11 5.25 7.36
CA ILE A 122 5.14 6.33 7.08
C ILE A 122 5.76 7.71 7.23
N ALA A 123 6.62 7.89 8.23
CA ALA A 123 7.39 9.13 8.41
C ALA A 123 8.50 9.31 7.36
N GLY A 124 8.68 8.37 6.45
CA GLY A 124 9.73 8.42 5.43
C GLY A 124 11.14 8.19 5.95
N GLN A 125 11.26 7.47 7.08
CA GLN A 125 12.53 7.16 7.76
C GLN A 125 12.92 5.67 7.59
N GLY A 126 12.17 4.94 6.78
CA GLY A 126 12.38 3.52 6.50
C GLY A 126 13.15 3.26 5.20
#